data_0f12484c116432841d344847998f61e3
#
_entry.id   0f12484c116432841d344847998f61e3
#
_cell.length_a   1.000
_cell.length_b   1.000
_cell.length_c   1.000
_cell.angle_alpha   90.00
_cell.angle_beta   90.00
_cell.angle_gamma   90.00
#
_symmetry.space_group_name_H-M   'P 1'
#
loop_
_entity.id
_entity.type
_entity.pdbx_description
1 polymer ?
#
loop_
_entity_poly.entity_id
_entity_poly.type
_entity_poly.pdbx_seq_one_letter_code
_entity_poly.pdbx_strand_id
1 'polypeptide(L)'
;MSEAHANPPLRTLHSDSSLNAAKLSKLERQQTDALLRSLAPGQRDALKTRPDGTILDGHHRIYILRKRGVNVDALPREIMAKD
;
A
#
# COMPACT_ATOMS: atom_id res chain seq x y z
N MET A 1 9.20 -22.83 -10.23
CA MET A 1 9.04 -21.64 -10.18
C MET A 1 8.32 -20.96 -9.15
N SER A 2 8.83 -19.96 -8.74
CA SER A 2 8.32 -19.31 -7.59
C SER A 2 7.32 -18.26 -7.89
N GLU A 3 7.02 -18.05 -9.14
CA GLU A 3 6.04 -17.05 -9.47
C GLU A 3 4.70 -17.35 -8.90
N ALA A 4 4.42 -18.58 -8.60
CA ALA A 4 3.13 -18.94 -8.04
C ALA A 4 2.86 -18.25 -6.72
N HIS A 5 3.90 -17.73 -6.08
CA HIS A 5 3.73 -17.09 -4.79
C HIS A 5 3.73 -15.58 -4.86
N ALA A 6 3.81 -15.02 -6.07
CA ALA A 6 3.79 -13.57 -6.20
C ALA A 6 2.42 -13.04 -5.83
N ASN A 7 2.42 -11.93 -5.10
CA ASN A 7 1.17 -11.27 -4.76
C ASN A 7 0.60 -10.59 -5.99
N PRO A 8 -0.72 -10.53 -6.11
CA PRO A 8 -1.32 -9.79 -7.22
C PRO A 8 -0.99 -8.30 -7.10
N PRO A 9 -1.04 -7.56 -8.21
CA PRO A 9 -0.83 -6.12 -8.15
C PRO A 9 -1.83 -5.46 -7.23
N LEU A 10 -1.41 -4.37 -6.63
CA LEU A 10 -2.28 -3.62 -5.74
C LEU A 10 -3.35 -2.88 -6.55
N ARG A 11 -4.57 -2.94 -6.06
CA ARG A 11 -5.70 -2.27 -6.68
C ARG A 11 -6.29 -1.29 -5.69
N THR A 12 -6.62 -0.11 -6.17
CA THR A 12 -7.22 0.88 -5.27
C THR A 12 -8.72 0.64 -5.17
N LEU A 13 -9.24 0.83 -3.98
CA LEU A 13 -10.67 0.75 -3.74
C LEU A 13 -11.36 2.01 -4.23
N HIS A 14 -10.64 3.13 -4.18
CA HIS A 14 -11.15 4.43 -4.59
C HIS A 14 -10.19 5.04 -5.61
N SER A 15 -10.69 5.97 -6.40
CA SER A 15 -9.83 6.67 -7.35
C SER A 15 -8.84 7.56 -6.59
N ASP A 16 -7.71 7.86 -7.24
CA ASP A 16 -6.71 8.72 -6.63
C ASP A 16 -7.27 10.10 -6.29
N SER A 17 -8.22 10.56 -7.09
CA SER A 17 -8.79 11.87 -6.87
C SER A 17 -9.62 11.96 -5.59
N SER A 18 -9.99 10.82 -5.01
CA SER A 18 -10.75 10.81 -3.78
C SER A 18 -9.86 10.81 -2.54
N LEU A 19 -8.54 10.80 -2.71
CA LEU A 19 -7.63 10.80 -1.59
C LEU A 19 -7.60 12.18 -0.94
N ASN A 20 -7.40 12.18 0.37
CA ASN A 20 -7.41 13.42 1.15
C ASN A 20 -6.12 14.20 0.94
N ALA A 21 -6.23 15.41 0.41
CA ALA A 21 -5.06 16.22 0.08
C ALA A 21 -4.24 16.58 1.31
N ALA A 22 -4.89 16.83 2.44
CA ALA A 22 -4.16 17.16 3.66
C ALA A 22 -3.33 15.99 4.16
N LYS A 23 -3.88 14.80 4.08
CA LYS A 23 -3.14 13.59 4.42
C LYS A 23 -1.96 13.36 3.49
N LEU A 24 -2.18 13.55 2.20
CA LEU A 24 -1.11 13.40 1.22
C LEU A 24 0.02 14.37 1.49
N SER A 25 -0.33 15.62 1.77
CA SER A 25 0.65 16.65 2.06
C SER A 25 1.51 16.29 3.25
N LYS A 26 0.89 15.77 4.30
CA LYS A 26 1.58 15.35 5.49
C LYS A 26 2.54 14.21 5.20
N LEU A 27 2.06 13.22 4.46
CA LEU A 27 2.87 12.05 4.13
C LEU A 27 4.00 12.39 3.18
N GLU A 28 3.81 13.38 2.30
CA GLU A 28 4.86 13.80 1.39
C GLU A 28 6.11 14.29 2.12
N ARG A 29 5.97 14.69 3.36
CA ARG A 29 7.10 15.14 4.16
C ARG A 29 7.88 14.01 4.80
N GLN A 30 7.33 12.79 4.75
CA GLN A 30 7.99 11.65 5.36
C GLN A 30 8.94 11.01 4.38
N GLN A 31 10.00 10.43 4.91
CA GLN A 31 10.97 9.73 4.09
C GLN A 31 10.39 8.42 3.60
N THR A 32 10.87 7.99 2.46
CA THR A 32 10.42 6.74 1.86
C THR A 32 10.58 5.55 2.83
N ASP A 33 11.72 5.49 3.52
CA ASP A 33 11.96 4.41 4.47
C ASP A 33 10.94 4.37 5.59
N ALA A 34 10.54 5.54 6.08
CA ALA A 34 9.54 5.60 7.14
C ALA A 34 8.20 5.09 6.66
N LEU A 35 7.82 5.48 5.44
CA LEU A 35 6.57 5.00 4.87
C LEU A 35 6.59 3.49 4.67
N LEU A 36 7.70 2.98 4.14
CA LEU A 36 7.82 1.55 3.91
C LEU A 36 7.74 0.75 5.20
N ARG A 37 8.41 1.24 6.25
CA ARG A 37 8.38 0.56 7.54
C ARG A 37 6.98 0.52 8.13
N SER A 38 6.23 1.60 7.97
CA SER A 38 4.89 1.65 8.53
C SER A 38 3.94 0.71 7.83
N LEU A 39 4.25 0.33 6.59
CA LEU A 39 3.40 -0.57 5.81
C LEU A 39 3.74 -2.04 6.03
N ALA A 40 4.84 -2.34 6.72
CA ALA A 40 5.30 -3.72 6.87
C ALA A 40 4.30 -4.57 7.65
N PRO A 41 4.17 -5.86 7.30
CA PRO A 41 3.29 -6.74 8.06
C PRO A 41 3.67 -6.75 9.54
N GLY A 42 2.68 -6.83 10.39
CA GLY A 42 2.88 -6.78 11.82
C GLY A 42 2.83 -5.41 12.42
N GLN A 43 2.92 -4.37 11.61
CA GLN A 43 2.80 -3.01 12.10
C GLN A 43 1.34 -2.65 12.26
N ARG A 44 1.08 -1.72 13.16
CA ARG A 44 -0.28 -1.28 13.42
C ARG A 44 -0.98 -0.80 12.15
N ASP A 45 -0.26 -0.04 11.33
CA ASP A 45 -0.82 0.54 10.11
C ASP A 45 -0.34 -0.19 8.86
N ALA A 46 -0.06 -1.48 8.98
CA ALA A 46 0.44 -2.27 7.86
C ALA A 46 -0.46 -2.16 6.64
N LEU A 47 0.14 -2.39 5.49
CA LEU A 47 -0.62 -2.48 4.25
C LEU A 47 -1.53 -3.70 4.32
N LYS A 48 -2.82 -3.48 4.18
CA LYS A 48 -3.80 -4.55 4.25
C LYS A 48 -4.58 -4.60 2.94
N THR A 49 -4.73 -5.80 2.43
CA THR A 49 -5.43 -5.98 1.15
C THR A 49 -6.35 -7.18 1.23
N ARG A 50 -7.23 -7.27 0.24
CA ARG A 50 -7.96 -8.50 -0.03
C ARG A 50 -7.06 -9.46 -0.80
N PRO A 51 -7.46 -10.72 -0.93
CA PRO A 51 -6.63 -11.67 -1.69
C PRO A 51 -6.36 -11.25 -3.12
N ASP A 52 -7.25 -10.48 -3.73
CA ASP A 52 -7.06 -10.03 -5.11
C ASP A 52 -6.19 -8.77 -5.23
N GLY A 53 -5.66 -8.27 -4.11
CA GLY A 53 -4.80 -7.10 -4.11
C GLY A 53 -5.50 -5.78 -3.85
N THR A 54 -6.82 -5.80 -3.64
CA THR A 54 -7.55 -4.56 -3.34
C THR A 54 -7.12 -4.01 -2.00
N ILE A 55 -6.66 -2.76 -1.99
CA ILE A 55 -6.13 -2.14 -0.78
C ILE A 55 -7.27 -1.79 0.17
N LEU A 56 -7.14 -2.24 1.41
CA LEU A 56 -8.08 -1.90 2.47
C LEU A 56 -7.53 -0.82 3.39
N ASP A 57 -6.22 -0.78 3.55
CA ASP A 57 -5.56 0.22 4.39
C ASP A 57 -4.21 0.53 3.77
N GLY A 58 -3.88 1.80 3.67
CA GLY A 58 -2.60 2.24 3.14
C GLY A 58 -2.69 2.97 1.82
N HIS A 59 -3.89 3.33 1.36
CA HIS A 59 -4.08 3.99 0.07
C HIS A 59 -3.18 5.20 -0.13
N HIS A 60 -3.14 6.10 0.86
CA HIS A 60 -2.40 7.35 0.71
C HIS A 60 -0.90 7.09 0.62
N ARG A 61 -0.39 6.19 1.44
CA ARG A 61 1.03 5.88 1.42
C ARG A 61 1.43 5.19 0.13
N ILE A 62 0.59 4.29 -0.36
CA ILE A 62 0.86 3.61 -1.61
C ILE A 62 0.87 4.61 -2.77
N TYR A 63 -0.06 5.55 -2.78
CA TYR A 63 -0.10 6.57 -3.81
C TYR A 63 1.22 7.35 -3.86
N ILE A 64 1.70 7.78 -2.70
CA ILE A 64 2.93 8.55 -2.63
C ILE A 64 4.15 7.71 -3.04
N LEU A 65 4.23 6.48 -2.56
CA LEU A 65 5.35 5.61 -2.91
C LEU A 65 5.38 5.30 -4.40
N ARG A 66 4.22 5.10 -4.99
CA ARG A 66 4.13 4.86 -6.42
C ARG A 66 4.63 6.06 -7.20
N LYS A 67 4.27 7.25 -6.77
CA LYS A 67 4.76 8.48 -7.38
C LYS A 67 6.27 8.60 -7.29
N ARG A 68 6.86 8.07 -6.23
CA ARG A 68 8.31 8.13 -6.04
C ARG A 68 9.05 7.04 -6.80
N GLY A 69 8.33 6.20 -7.53
CA GLY A 69 8.97 5.16 -8.33
C GLY A 69 9.19 3.84 -7.59
N VAL A 70 8.63 3.69 -6.41
CA VAL A 70 8.74 2.44 -5.66
C VAL A 70 7.84 1.39 -6.29
N ASN A 71 8.35 0.17 -6.42
CA ASN A 71 7.54 -0.94 -6.93
C ASN A 71 6.63 -1.43 -5.81
N VAL A 72 5.50 -0.75 -5.64
CA VAL A 72 4.59 -1.04 -4.53
C VAL A 72 3.94 -2.40 -4.65
N ASP A 73 3.82 -2.91 -5.87
CA ASP A 73 3.19 -4.22 -6.08
C ASP A 73 4.02 -5.35 -5.49
N ALA A 74 5.31 -5.12 -5.26
CA ALA A 74 6.19 -6.11 -4.67
C ALA A 74 6.25 -6.03 -3.15
N LEU A 75 5.58 -5.05 -2.54
CA LEU A 75 5.65 -4.89 -1.09
C LEU A 75 4.89 -6.00 -0.38
N PRO A 76 5.43 -6.47 0.76
CA PRO A 76 4.69 -7.42 1.57
C PRO A 76 3.44 -6.77 2.13
N ARG A 77 2.44 -7.57 2.37
CA ARG A 77 1.15 -7.06 2.82
C ARG A 77 0.48 -8.07 3.73
N GLU A 78 -0.46 -7.59 4.53
CA GLU A 78 -1.33 -8.47 5.30
C GLU A 78 -2.58 -8.72 4.48
N ILE A 79 -2.85 -9.96 4.18
CA ILE A 79 -4.00 -10.30 3.35
C ILE A 79 -5.15 -10.68 4.26
N MET A 80 -6.24 -9.93 4.11
CA MET A 80 -7.44 -10.17 4.89
C MET A 80 -8.31 -11.12 4.10
N ALA A 81 -8.35 -12.34 4.53
CA ALA A 81 -9.05 -13.39 3.79
C ALA A 81 -10.55 -13.32 3.94
N LYS A 82 -11.05 -12.21 4.33
CA LYS A 82 -12.43 -12.05 4.60
C LYS A 82 -13.21 -11.81 3.36
N ASP A 83 -14.30 -12.43 3.24
CA ASP A 83 -15.10 -12.22 2.06
C ASP A 83 -16.03 -11.09 2.16
#